data_ac2d1d90272b8908b54615ef71af19fe
#
_entry.id   ac2d1d90272b8908b54615ef71af19fe
#
_cell.length_a   1.000
_cell.length_b   1.000
_cell.length_c   1.000
_cell.angle_alpha   90.00
_cell.angle_beta   90.00
_cell.angle_gamma   90.00
#
_symmetry.space_group_name_H-M   'P 1'
#
loop_
_entity.id
_entity.type
_entity.pdbx_description
1 polymer ?
#
loop_
_entity_poly.entity_id
_entity_poly.type
_entity_poly.pdbx_seq_one_letter_code
_entity_poly.pdbx_strand_id
1 'polypeptide(L)'
;MADDIYEKITAISKINNTGMILDFSVLREGDEKLLQTLQSAVKNKQVVRFTYTNNSGETRQHCVEPIAVIYKWYAWYMLAYNTAKQDYRTYKLVRMEDVCITEDEFSKEHRSAQDILNDCDNSYQGKDISTRVRMRCCGNAIHRIKEYLNG
;
A
#
# COMPACT_ATOMS: atom_id res chain seq x y z
N MET A 1 -25.21 -7.82 -8.69
CA MET A 1 -23.75 -7.56 -8.78
C MET A 1 -23.36 -6.11 -8.51
N ALA A 2 -24.07 -5.13 -9.05
CA ALA A 2 -23.80 -3.72 -8.73
C ALA A 2 -24.11 -3.38 -7.26
N ASP A 3 -25.12 -3.97 -6.66
CA ASP A 3 -25.54 -3.71 -5.28
C ASP A 3 -24.52 -4.19 -4.23
N ASP A 4 -23.80 -5.28 -4.50
CA ASP A 4 -22.78 -5.83 -3.58
C ASP A 4 -21.54 -4.93 -3.48
N ILE A 5 -21.19 -4.24 -4.56
CA ILE A 5 -20.10 -3.24 -4.57
C ILE A 5 -20.52 -1.98 -3.81
N TYR A 6 -21.78 -1.54 -3.98
CA TYR A 6 -22.33 -0.39 -3.26
C TYR A 6 -22.42 -0.63 -1.74
N GLU A 7 -22.82 -1.81 -1.31
CA GLU A 7 -22.85 -2.18 0.11
C GLU A 7 -21.44 -2.22 0.72
N LYS A 8 -20.47 -2.75 0.00
CA LYS A 8 -19.06 -2.78 0.47
C LYS A 8 -18.44 -1.40 0.53
N ILE A 9 -18.70 -0.52 -0.44
CA ILE A 9 -18.24 0.88 -0.43
C ILE A 9 -18.94 1.64 0.71
N THR A 10 -20.21 1.40 0.95
CA THR A 10 -20.98 2.04 2.04
C THR A 10 -20.49 1.55 3.42
N ALA A 11 -20.07 0.31 3.55
CA ALA A 11 -19.46 -0.22 4.78
C ALA A 11 -18.11 0.41 5.09
N ILE A 12 -17.33 0.74 4.06
CA ILE A 12 -16.05 1.46 4.18
C ILE A 12 -16.30 2.96 4.43
N SER A 13 -17.34 3.55 3.84
CA SER A 13 -17.69 4.97 3.98
C SER A 13 -18.34 5.32 5.32
N LYS A 14 -18.75 4.34 6.13
CA LYS A 14 -19.25 4.58 7.50
C LYS A 14 -18.19 5.17 8.45
N ILE A 15 -16.94 5.31 7.99
CA ILE A 15 -15.86 5.84 8.81
C ILE A 15 -15.81 7.39 8.78
N ASN A 16 -16.35 8.07 7.78
CA ASN A 16 -16.45 9.54 7.82
C ASN A 16 -17.58 10.10 6.95
N ASN A 17 -18.41 10.90 7.57
CA ASN A 17 -19.54 11.63 7.02
C ASN A 17 -19.11 12.84 6.16
N THR A 18 -18.12 12.68 5.31
CA THR A 18 -17.68 13.66 4.31
C THR A 18 -17.88 13.04 2.94
N GLY A 19 -18.69 13.65 2.08
CA GLY A 19 -19.07 13.15 0.76
C GLY A 19 -17.90 12.82 -0.17
N MET A 20 -17.06 11.89 0.25
CA MET A 20 -15.91 11.39 -0.50
C MET A 20 -16.36 10.18 -1.29
N ILE A 21 -16.33 10.28 -2.61
CA ILE A 21 -16.48 9.16 -3.53
C ILE A 21 -15.09 8.62 -3.80
N LEU A 22 -14.81 7.40 -3.29
CA LEU A 22 -13.59 6.68 -3.64
C LEU A 22 -13.88 5.86 -4.91
N ASP A 23 -13.33 6.29 -6.02
CA ASP A 23 -13.39 5.54 -7.27
C ASP A 23 -12.30 4.47 -7.27
N PHE A 24 -12.70 3.21 -7.09
CA PHE A 24 -11.82 2.04 -7.15
C PHE A 24 -11.69 1.46 -8.57
N SER A 25 -12.15 2.17 -9.60
CA SER A 25 -12.09 1.72 -11.00
C SER A 25 -10.65 1.47 -11.53
N VAL A 26 -9.66 1.83 -10.74
CA VAL A 26 -8.23 1.61 -11.05
C VAL A 26 -7.74 0.21 -10.60
N LEU A 27 -8.58 -0.59 -9.96
CA LEU A 27 -8.23 -1.96 -9.61
C LEU A 27 -8.15 -2.80 -10.89
N ARG A 28 -6.99 -3.39 -11.14
CA ARG A 28 -6.83 -4.37 -12.21
C ARG A 28 -7.59 -5.65 -11.84
N GLU A 29 -8.03 -6.38 -12.85
CA GLU A 29 -8.63 -7.70 -12.64
C GLU A 29 -7.65 -8.57 -11.83
N GLY A 30 -8.10 -9.07 -10.67
CA GLY A 30 -7.26 -9.80 -9.71
C GLY A 30 -6.79 -9.01 -8.48
N ASP A 31 -6.66 -7.69 -8.55
CA ASP A 31 -6.23 -6.86 -7.42
C ASP A 31 -7.25 -6.93 -6.26
N GLU A 32 -8.52 -7.06 -6.58
CA GLU A 32 -9.59 -7.17 -5.58
C GLU A 32 -9.42 -8.41 -4.69
N LYS A 33 -9.14 -9.56 -5.29
CA LYS A 33 -8.91 -10.80 -4.55
C LYS A 33 -7.66 -10.69 -3.66
N LEU A 34 -6.60 -10.07 -4.18
CA LEU A 34 -5.38 -9.82 -3.42
C LEU A 34 -5.63 -8.91 -2.22
N LEU A 35 -6.39 -7.83 -2.42
CA LEU A 35 -6.78 -6.90 -1.35
C LEU A 35 -7.58 -7.62 -0.26
N GLN A 36 -8.58 -8.41 -0.63
CA GLN A 36 -9.38 -9.19 0.32
C GLN A 36 -8.52 -10.20 1.10
N THR A 37 -7.60 -10.87 0.43
CA THR A 37 -6.65 -11.79 1.06
C THR A 37 -5.80 -11.09 2.10
N LEU A 38 -5.21 -9.95 1.74
CA LEU A 38 -4.35 -9.17 2.66
C LEU A 38 -5.14 -8.57 3.83
N GLN A 39 -6.36 -8.06 3.58
CA GLN A 39 -7.24 -7.55 4.64
C GLN A 39 -7.62 -8.66 5.63
N SER A 40 -7.89 -9.87 5.14
CA SER A 40 -8.15 -11.03 5.98
C SER A 40 -6.94 -11.38 6.85
N ALA A 41 -5.74 -11.40 6.27
CA ALA A 41 -4.50 -11.67 6.99
C ALA A 41 -4.23 -10.62 8.09
N VAL A 42 -4.44 -9.34 7.79
CA VAL A 42 -4.33 -8.25 8.78
C VAL A 42 -5.32 -8.45 9.94
N LYS A 43 -6.58 -8.73 9.61
CA LYS A 43 -7.64 -8.93 10.62
C LYS A 43 -7.36 -10.11 11.53
N ASN A 44 -6.88 -11.21 10.97
CA ASN A 44 -6.64 -12.46 11.70
C ASN A 44 -5.22 -12.54 12.29
N LYS A 45 -4.40 -11.50 12.11
CA LYS A 45 -2.99 -11.45 12.54
C LYS A 45 -2.18 -12.65 12.06
N GLN A 46 -2.31 -12.98 10.77
CA GLN A 46 -1.64 -14.10 10.11
C GLN A 46 -0.49 -13.63 9.24
N VAL A 47 0.60 -14.37 9.25
CA VAL A 47 1.77 -14.12 8.42
C VAL A 47 1.45 -14.36 6.95
N VAL A 48 1.97 -13.51 6.09
CA VAL A 48 1.81 -13.61 4.63
C VAL A 48 3.17 -13.88 3.98
N ARG A 49 3.18 -14.85 3.07
CA ARG A 49 4.32 -15.17 2.21
C ARG A 49 4.01 -14.79 0.79
N PHE A 50 4.98 -14.17 0.12
CA PHE A 50 4.86 -13.73 -1.27
C PHE A 50 6.23 -13.59 -1.93
N THR A 51 6.23 -13.57 -3.24
CA THR A 51 7.37 -13.21 -4.08
C THR A 51 7.28 -11.72 -4.42
N TYR A 52 8.38 -11.00 -4.32
CA TYR A 52 8.43 -9.55 -4.56
C TYR A 52 9.57 -9.15 -5.47
N THR A 53 9.25 -8.41 -6.52
CA THR A 53 10.25 -7.83 -7.44
C THR A 53 10.44 -6.34 -7.10
N ASN A 54 11.66 -5.99 -6.69
CA ASN A 54 12.00 -4.61 -6.32
C ASN A 54 12.23 -3.71 -7.55
N ASN A 55 12.56 -2.43 -7.31
CA ASN A 55 12.82 -1.46 -8.37
C ASN A 55 14.05 -1.80 -9.23
N SER A 56 14.98 -2.56 -8.68
CA SER A 56 16.19 -2.99 -9.38
C SER A 56 15.99 -4.28 -10.20
N GLY A 57 14.75 -4.82 -10.22
CA GLY A 57 14.42 -6.06 -10.90
C GLY A 57 14.82 -7.33 -10.13
N GLU A 58 15.29 -7.20 -8.88
CA GLU A 58 15.58 -8.36 -8.05
C GLU A 58 14.30 -8.95 -7.49
N THR A 59 14.13 -10.24 -7.65
CA THR A 59 12.99 -11.02 -7.16
C THR A 59 13.41 -11.84 -5.94
N ARG A 60 12.68 -11.70 -4.84
CA ARG A 60 12.93 -12.42 -3.59
C ARG A 60 11.62 -12.84 -2.93
N GLN A 61 11.65 -13.95 -2.23
CA GLN A 61 10.56 -14.39 -1.38
C GLN A 61 10.61 -13.68 -0.03
N HIS A 62 9.45 -13.27 0.46
CA HIS A 62 9.27 -12.59 1.74
C HIS A 62 8.23 -13.32 2.59
N CYS A 63 8.49 -13.37 3.91
CA CYS A 63 7.54 -13.73 4.95
C CYS A 63 7.41 -12.51 5.87
N VAL A 64 6.20 -12.00 6.03
CA VAL A 64 5.96 -10.75 6.77
C VAL A 64 4.66 -10.78 7.56
N GLU A 65 4.56 -9.94 8.57
CA GLU A 65 3.37 -9.71 9.37
C GLU A 65 2.65 -8.47 8.84
N PRO A 66 1.53 -8.60 8.12
CA PRO A 66 0.85 -7.47 7.49
C PRO A 66 0.11 -6.62 8.54
N ILE A 67 0.34 -5.32 8.54
CA ILE A 67 -0.23 -4.37 9.51
C ILE A 67 -1.43 -3.63 8.91
N ALA A 68 -1.32 -3.18 7.66
CA ALA A 68 -2.37 -2.46 6.97
C ALA A 68 -2.20 -2.51 5.46
N VAL A 69 -3.31 -2.34 4.75
CA VAL A 69 -3.32 -2.07 3.32
C VAL A 69 -3.63 -0.59 3.11
N ILE A 70 -2.82 0.09 2.31
CA ILE A 70 -2.82 1.54 2.18
C ILE A 70 -2.92 1.91 0.71
N TYR A 71 -3.81 2.86 0.38
CA TYR A 71 -3.84 3.50 -0.92
C TYR A 71 -3.12 4.84 -0.84
N LYS A 72 -1.99 4.99 -1.54
CA LYS A 72 -1.17 6.20 -1.55
C LYS A 72 -0.54 6.36 -2.94
N TRP A 73 -0.49 7.60 -3.46
CA TRP A 73 0.13 7.91 -4.77
C TRP A 73 -0.37 7.02 -5.93
N TYR A 74 -1.70 6.90 -6.03
CA TYR A 74 -2.38 6.14 -7.07
C TYR A 74 -1.98 4.65 -7.13
N ALA A 75 -1.54 4.08 -6.01
CA ALA A 75 -1.20 2.67 -5.90
C ALA A 75 -1.55 2.10 -4.52
N TRP A 76 -1.77 0.80 -4.50
CA TRP A 76 -1.96 0.03 -3.28
C TRP A 76 -0.63 -0.46 -2.73
N TYR A 77 -0.48 -0.34 -1.43
CA TYR A 77 0.69 -0.80 -0.68
C TYR A 77 0.24 -1.63 0.52
N MET A 78 1.04 -2.61 0.89
CA MET A 78 0.93 -3.31 2.16
C MET A 78 2.04 -2.78 3.09
N LEU A 79 1.64 -2.24 4.24
CA LEU A 79 2.55 -2.00 5.37
C LEU A 79 2.70 -3.31 6.14
N ALA A 80 3.91 -3.78 6.34
CA ALA A 80 4.17 -5.02 7.05
C ALA A 80 5.49 -4.97 7.85
N TYR A 81 5.57 -5.81 8.87
CA TYR A 81 6.80 -6.06 9.61
C TYR A 81 7.54 -7.25 8.98
N ASN A 82 8.75 -7.01 8.54
CA ASN A 82 9.63 -8.06 8.01
C ASN A 82 10.43 -8.68 9.16
N THR A 83 10.11 -9.90 9.53
CA THR A 83 10.72 -10.59 10.67
C THR A 83 12.21 -10.87 10.47
N ALA A 84 12.63 -11.17 9.24
CA ALA A 84 14.03 -11.42 8.92
C ALA A 84 14.90 -10.15 9.01
N LYS A 85 14.30 -8.98 8.72
CA LYS A 85 14.99 -7.68 8.78
C LYS A 85 14.72 -6.91 10.07
N GLN A 86 13.75 -7.37 10.88
CA GLN A 86 13.28 -6.73 12.10
C GLN A 86 12.87 -5.25 11.88
N ASP A 87 12.22 -4.98 10.75
CA ASP A 87 11.91 -3.62 10.31
C ASP A 87 10.55 -3.54 9.62
N TYR A 88 9.88 -2.38 9.73
CA TYR A 88 8.64 -2.10 9.02
C TYR A 88 8.94 -1.66 7.58
N ARG A 89 8.20 -2.22 6.64
CA ARG A 89 8.37 -1.96 5.21
C ARG A 89 7.04 -1.86 4.51
N THR A 90 7.04 -1.06 3.44
CA THR A 90 5.92 -0.98 2.52
C THR A 90 6.23 -1.76 1.24
N TYR A 91 5.26 -2.57 0.82
CA TYR A 91 5.33 -3.36 -0.40
C TYR A 91 4.23 -2.93 -1.36
N LYS A 92 4.59 -2.58 -2.59
CA LYS A 92 3.61 -2.19 -3.61
C LYS A 92 2.91 -3.44 -4.14
N LEU A 93 1.57 -3.49 -4.09
CA LEU A 93 0.81 -4.70 -4.40
C LEU A 93 1.05 -5.21 -5.82
N VAL A 94 1.15 -4.32 -6.79
CA VAL A 94 1.40 -4.67 -8.19
C VAL A 94 2.72 -5.42 -8.44
N ARG A 95 3.61 -5.49 -7.45
CA ARG A 95 4.90 -6.20 -7.50
C ARG A 95 4.93 -7.48 -6.67
N MET A 96 3.79 -7.83 -6.09
CA MET A 96 3.63 -9.03 -5.28
C MET A 96 3.08 -10.15 -6.16
N GLU A 97 3.67 -11.31 -6.10
CA GLU A 97 3.25 -12.53 -6.78
C GLU A 97 3.17 -13.68 -5.77
N ASP A 98 2.40 -14.71 -6.09
CA ASP A 98 2.25 -15.93 -5.27
C ASP A 98 1.92 -15.66 -3.80
N VAL A 99 1.00 -14.73 -3.56
CA VAL A 99 0.62 -14.31 -2.21
C VAL A 99 -0.20 -15.40 -1.54
N CYS A 100 0.26 -15.88 -0.40
CA CYS A 100 -0.45 -16.85 0.43
C CYS A 100 -0.39 -16.50 1.92
N ILE A 101 -1.50 -16.72 2.61
CA ILE A 101 -1.57 -16.65 4.07
C ILE A 101 -0.98 -17.94 4.62
N THR A 102 -0.12 -17.85 5.63
CA THR A 102 0.42 -19.00 6.34
C THR A 102 -0.42 -19.31 7.59
N GLU A 103 -0.17 -20.43 8.21
CA GLU A 103 -0.79 -20.77 9.50
C GLU A 103 -0.11 -20.10 10.69
N ASP A 104 1.02 -19.41 10.45
CA ASP A 104 1.79 -18.73 11.48
C ASP A 104 1.08 -17.45 11.92
N GLU A 105 1.06 -17.21 13.22
CA GLU A 105 0.58 -15.97 13.83
C GLU A 105 1.71 -14.94 13.93
N PHE A 106 1.34 -13.70 14.24
CA PHE A 106 2.32 -12.63 14.45
C PHE A 106 3.26 -12.95 15.61
N SER A 107 4.53 -12.66 15.44
CA SER A 107 5.56 -12.86 16.46
C SER A 107 5.42 -11.90 17.66
N LYS A 108 4.76 -10.76 17.45
CA LYS A 108 4.55 -9.70 18.46
C LYS A 108 3.33 -8.85 18.15
N GLU A 109 2.90 -8.07 19.14
CA GLU A 109 1.96 -6.99 18.90
C GLU A 109 2.64 -5.79 18.23
N HIS A 110 1.96 -5.20 17.25
CA HIS A 110 2.46 -4.04 16.52
C HIS A 110 1.72 -2.77 16.95
N ARG A 111 2.43 -1.64 16.82
CA ARG A 111 1.82 -0.31 16.96
C ARG A 111 0.79 -0.08 15.85
N SER A 112 -0.02 0.96 16.00
CA SER A 112 -0.97 1.33 14.95
C SER A 112 -0.26 1.64 13.62
N ALA A 113 -0.93 1.34 12.51
CA ALA A 113 -0.39 1.65 11.18
C ALA A 113 -0.04 3.14 11.03
N GLN A 114 -0.86 4.02 11.63
CA GLN A 114 -0.65 5.46 11.57
C GLN A 114 0.63 5.90 12.28
N ASP A 115 0.92 5.34 13.46
CA ASP A 115 2.14 5.65 14.21
C ASP A 115 3.39 5.20 13.45
N ILE A 116 3.34 4.01 12.86
CA ILE A 116 4.45 3.48 12.07
C ILE A 116 4.72 4.35 10.84
N LEU A 117 3.65 4.78 10.14
CA LEU A 117 3.78 5.63 8.96
C LEU A 117 4.33 7.01 9.31
N ASN A 118 3.89 7.60 10.41
CA ASN A 118 4.38 8.89 10.89
C ASN A 118 5.89 8.83 11.21
N ASP A 119 6.35 7.76 11.83
CA ASP A 119 7.78 7.55 12.12
C ASP A 119 8.59 7.38 10.83
N CYS A 120 8.04 6.67 9.83
CA CYS A 120 8.68 6.53 8.53
C CYS A 120 8.78 7.88 7.80
N ASP A 121 7.72 8.67 7.76
CA ASP A 121 7.72 9.98 7.11
C ASP A 121 8.69 10.94 7.82
N ASN A 122 8.76 10.95 9.15
CA ASN A 122 9.71 11.76 9.93
C ASN A 122 11.17 11.34 9.69
N SER A 123 11.45 10.06 9.48
CA SER A 123 12.81 9.58 9.18
C SER A 123 13.29 10.00 7.78
N TYR A 124 12.37 10.26 6.84
CA TYR A 124 12.69 10.82 5.52
C TYR A 124 12.90 12.34 5.55
N GLN A 125 12.28 13.07 6.47
CA GLN A 125 12.47 14.52 6.60
C GLN A 125 13.86 14.92 7.12
N GLY A 126 14.60 14.02 7.75
CA GLY A 126 15.95 14.26 8.26
C GLY A 126 17.08 14.19 7.22
N LYS A 127 16.78 13.79 6.00
CA LYS A 127 17.73 13.82 4.87
C LYS A 127 17.21 14.77 3.81
N ASP A 128 17.51 16.03 3.95
CA ASP A 128 17.34 17.05 2.90
C ASP A 128 18.23 16.69 1.69
N ILE A 129 17.87 15.66 0.99
CA ILE A 129 18.36 15.40 -0.36
C ILE A 129 17.37 16.10 -1.29
N SER A 130 17.43 17.43 -1.31
CA SER A 130 16.75 18.20 -2.35
C SER A 130 17.47 17.97 -3.67
N THR A 131 17.01 16.99 -4.45
CA THR A 131 17.47 16.80 -5.81
C THR A 131 16.71 17.76 -6.71
N ARG A 132 17.40 18.78 -7.23
CA ARG A 132 16.80 19.69 -8.21
C ARG A 132 16.68 18.97 -9.54
N VAL A 133 15.46 18.61 -9.92
CA VAL A 133 15.16 18.02 -11.22
C VAL A 133 14.68 19.11 -12.17
N ARG A 134 15.36 19.29 -13.31
CA ARG A 134 14.92 20.18 -14.38
C ARG A 134 14.29 19.34 -15.47
N MET A 135 12.98 19.51 -15.69
CA MET A 135 12.24 18.84 -16.75
C MET A 135 11.88 19.83 -17.85
N ARG A 136 12.06 19.43 -19.12
CA ARG A 136 11.55 20.16 -20.26
C ARG A 136 10.28 19.47 -20.73
N CYS A 137 9.16 20.16 -20.65
CA CYS A 137 7.85 19.64 -21.04
C CYS A 137 7.42 20.32 -22.35
N CYS A 138 6.92 19.56 -23.30
CA CYS A 138 6.40 20.07 -24.56
C CYS A 138 4.86 20.17 -24.52
N GLY A 139 4.31 21.31 -24.94
CA GLY A 139 2.89 21.50 -25.25
C GLY A 139 1.94 21.11 -24.10
N ASN A 140 0.99 20.26 -24.38
CA ASN A 140 -0.11 19.90 -23.48
C ASN A 140 0.30 19.10 -22.22
N ALA A 141 1.56 18.66 -22.13
CA ALA A 141 2.07 17.94 -20.95
C ALA A 141 2.22 18.85 -19.72
N ILE A 142 2.32 20.17 -19.91
CA ILE A 142 2.52 21.15 -18.82
C ILE A 142 1.38 21.10 -17.80
N HIS A 143 0.13 20.99 -18.24
CA HIS A 143 -1.02 20.95 -17.35
C HIS A 143 -1.05 19.67 -16.50
N ARG A 144 -0.75 18.51 -17.11
CA ARG A 144 -0.66 17.23 -16.38
C ARG A 144 0.46 17.23 -15.35
N ILE A 145 1.60 17.81 -15.67
CA ILE A 145 2.74 17.85 -14.75
C ILE A 145 2.46 18.77 -13.56
N LYS A 146 1.77 19.90 -13.77
CA LYS A 146 1.36 20.78 -12.66
C LYS A 146 0.39 20.10 -11.70
N GLU A 147 -0.50 19.23 -12.17
CA GLU A 147 -1.40 18.45 -11.31
C GLU A 147 -0.64 17.47 -10.39
N TYR A 148 0.48 16.91 -10.84
CA TYR A 148 1.27 15.94 -10.08
C TYR A 148 2.38 16.55 -9.22
N LEU A 149 2.81 17.77 -9.53
CA LEU A 149 3.95 18.41 -8.88
C LEU A 149 3.55 19.60 -7.99
N ASN A 150 2.27 19.86 -7.79
CA ASN A 150 1.81 20.81 -6.80
C ASN A 150 2.04 20.23 -5.39
N GLY A 151 3.25 20.37 -4.93
CA GLY A 151 3.58 20.31 -3.53
C GLY A 151 3.74 21.72 -3.01
#